data_0a98355aa744e4946eedc57863e0584a
#
_entry.id   0a98355aa744e4946eedc57863e0584a
#
_cell.length_a   1.000
_cell.length_b   1.000
_cell.length_c   1.000
_cell.angle_alpha   90.00
_cell.angle_beta   90.00
_cell.angle_gamma   90.00
#
_symmetry.space_group_name_H-M   'P 1'
#
loop_
_entity.id
_entity.type
_entity.pdbx_description
1 polymer ?
#
loop_
_entity_poly.entity_id
_entity_poly.type
_entity_poly.pdbx_seq_one_letter_code
_entity_poly.pdbx_strand_id
1 'polypeptide(L)'
;IIDLLLNTLYLVLLSSLVLIIFSLVSNYGNRVSNDKTLNILSTLSISGYAIPGVILAIAFITFIAWFDDNIIKSLGFLSVKKLFIGSILGLVLVYFVRFYSLAFNGIKSGYEKINISVDESAYLLGFSKRKTFMNIHVPFLRNSLLFIVILISLEIVRELPITLILRPFNFETFATTAYISASEDLLEAAAVPSLFLILIASFFIIITSKYILRESND
;
A
#
# COMPACT_ATOMS: atom_id res chain seq x y z
N ILE A 1 14.32 16.09 -11.87
CA ILE A 1 14.73 14.75 -11.36
C ILE A 1 14.53 14.68 -9.85
N ILE A 2 15.00 15.67 -9.08
CA ILE A 2 14.84 15.69 -7.62
C ILE A 2 13.35 15.65 -7.25
N ASP A 3 12.51 16.46 -7.88
CA ASP A 3 11.08 16.49 -7.63
C ASP A 3 10.41 15.14 -7.95
N LEU A 4 10.80 14.48 -9.05
CA LEU A 4 10.31 13.14 -9.41
C LEU A 4 10.68 12.11 -8.35
N LEU A 5 11.91 12.17 -7.83
CA LEU A 5 12.36 11.29 -6.76
C LEU A 5 11.56 11.53 -5.48
N LEU A 6 11.43 12.79 -5.07
CA LEU A 6 10.68 13.16 -3.86
C LEU A 6 9.21 12.76 -3.95
N ASN A 7 8.55 13.02 -5.07
CA ASN A 7 7.16 12.63 -5.29
C ASN A 7 6.99 11.11 -5.27
N THR A 8 7.87 10.38 -5.95
CA THR A 8 7.81 8.91 -5.96
C THR A 8 8.03 8.34 -4.56
N LEU A 9 9.06 8.82 -3.84
CA LEU A 9 9.32 8.37 -2.46
C LEU A 9 8.19 8.76 -1.50
N TYR A 10 7.66 9.97 -1.61
CA TYR A 10 6.54 10.41 -0.78
C TYR A 10 5.30 9.51 -0.97
N LEU A 11 4.96 9.19 -2.22
CA LEU A 11 3.84 8.32 -2.53
C LEU A 11 4.06 6.90 -1.99
N VAL A 12 5.26 6.37 -2.17
CA VAL A 12 5.66 5.05 -1.65
C VAL A 12 5.56 5.01 -0.13
N LEU A 13 6.15 5.98 0.57
CA LEU A 13 6.17 6.01 2.03
C LEU A 13 4.77 6.15 2.61
N LEU A 14 3.98 7.10 2.10
CA LEU A 14 2.62 7.35 2.60
C LEU A 14 1.71 6.14 2.37
N SER A 15 1.71 5.59 1.15
CA SER A 15 0.84 4.47 0.81
C SER A 15 1.25 3.18 1.53
N SER A 16 2.55 2.88 1.61
CA SER A 16 3.02 1.69 2.32
C SER A 16 2.73 1.78 3.81
N LEU A 17 2.89 2.95 4.44
CA LEU A 17 2.56 3.16 5.85
C LEU A 17 1.08 2.87 6.12
N VAL A 18 0.18 3.45 5.32
CA VAL A 18 -1.27 3.21 5.44
C VAL A 18 -1.60 1.73 5.27
N LEU A 19 -1.08 1.10 4.22
CA LEU A 19 -1.30 -0.31 3.93
C LEU A 19 -0.85 -1.23 5.07
N ILE A 20 0.35 -1.01 5.61
CA ILE A 20 0.91 -1.82 6.69
C ILE A 20 0.09 -1.66 7.97
N ILE A 21 -0.25 -0.43 8.37
CA ILE A 21 -1.03 -0.19 9.59
C ILE A 21 -2.38 -0.89 9.52
N PHE A 22 -3.14 -0.67 8.44
CA PHE A 22 -4.46 -1.28 8.30
C PHE A 22 -4.39 -2.81 8.20
N SER A 23 -3.41 -3.35 7.48
CA SER A 23 -3.24 -4.79 7.34
C SER A 23 -2.81 -5.46 8.65
N LEU A 24 -1.96 -4.81 9.45
CA LEU A 24 -1.59 -5.29 10.78
C LEU A 24 -2.80 -5.35 11.71
N VAL A 25 -3.56 -4.26 11.78
CA VAL A 25 -4.76 -4.17 12.63
C VAL A 25 -5.80 -5.20 12.21
N SER A 26 -6.04 -5.37 10.91
CA SER A 26 -7.02 -6.33 10.39
C SER A 26 -6.61 -7.79 10.66
N ASN A 27 -5.34 -8.14 10.44
CA ASN A 27 -4.83 -9.49 10.72
C ASN A 27 -4.88 -9.80 12.22
N TYR A 28 -4.51 -8.84 13.07
CA TYR A 28 -4.61 -9.02 14.52
C TYR A 28 -6.07 -9.14 14.97
N GLY A 29 -6.96 -8.32 14.42
CA GLY A 29 -8.40 -8.41 14.68
C GLY A 29 -8.96 -9.79 14.35
N ASN A 30 -8.63 -10.34 13.18
CA ASN A 30 -9.02 -11.69 12.77
C ASN A 30 -8.47 -12.78 13.69
N ARG A 31 -7.23 -12.62 14.20
CA ARG A 31 -6.60 -13.57 15.11
C ARG A 31 -7.30 -13.61 16.49
N VAL A 32 -7.72 -12.45 16.99
CA VAL A 32 -8.26 -12.33 18.36
C VAL A 32 -9.77 -12.55 18.45
N SER A 33 -10.52 -12.16 17.41
CA SER A 33 -12.00 -12.17 17.48
C SER A 33 -12.64 -13.45 17.01
N ASN A 34 -11.99 -14.23 16.15
CA ASN A 34 -12.55 -15.41 15.46
C ASN A 34 -13.95 -15.15 14.84
N ASP A 35 -14.23 -13.89 14.46
CA ASP A 35 -15.53 -13.45 13.96
C ASP A 35 -15.60 -13.71 12.44
N LYS A 36 -16.64 -14.47 12.05
CA LYS A 36 -16.92 -14.78 10.64
C LYS A 36 -17.12 -13.53 9.79
N THR A 37 -17.72 -12.48 10.35
CA THR A 37 -17.97 -11.22 9.64
C THR A 37 -16.66 -10.52 9.28
N LEU A 38 -15.71 -10.45 10.22
CA LEU A 38 -14.38 -9.88 9.96
C LEU A 38 -13.61 -10.69 8.92
N ASN A 39 -13.72 -12.01 8.95
CA ASN A 39 -13.09 -12.89 7.95
C ASN A 39 -13.68 -12.66 6.55
N ILE A 40 -14.99 -12.49 6.42
CA ILE A 40 -15.64 -12.20 5.13
C ILE A 40 -15.21 -10.81 4.62
N LEU A 41 -15.24 -9.79 5.47
CA LEU A 41 -14.82 -8.44 5.10
C LEU A 41 -13.35 -8.39 4.65
N SER A 42 -12.47 -9.08 5.37
CA SER A 42 -11.06 -9.18 4.98
C SER A 42 -10.88 -9.89 3.64
N THR A 43 -11.65 -10.96 3.38
CA THR A 43 -11.63 -11.69 2.11
C THR A 43 -12.13 -10.83 0.95
N LEU A 44 -13.20 -10.07 1.15
CA LEU A 44 -13.70 -9.13 0.13
C LEU A 44 -12.69 -8.01 -0.17
N SER A 45 -12.01 -7.49 0.85
CA SER A 45 -10.99 -6.45 0.68
C SER A 45 -9.77 -6.93 -0.13
N ILE A 46 -9.53 -8.23 -0.24
CA ILE A 46 -8.44 -8.82 -1.01
C ILE A 46 -8.69 -8.77 -2.54
N SER A 47 -9.94 -8.65 -2.99
CA SER A 47 -10.30 -8.71 -4.41
C SER A 47 -9.76 -7.53 -5.25
N GLY A 48 -9.41 -6.41 -4.63
CA GLY A 48 -8.95 -5.21 -5.34
C GLY A 48 -7.71 -5.40 -6.22
N TYR A 49 -6.81 -6.29 -5.85
CA TYR A 49 -5.60 -6.57 -6.64
C TYR A 49 -5.90 -7.26 -7.98
N ALA A 50 -6.97 -8.04 -8.06
CA ALA A 50 -7.37 -8.74 -9.28
C ALA A 50 -7.93 -7.80 -10.37
N ILE A 51 -8.37 -6.59 -9.98
CA ILE A 51 -8.95 -5.63 -10.91
C ILE A 51 -7.82 -4.90 -11.67
N PRO A 52 -7.86 -4.81 -13.00
CA PRO A 52 -6.89 -4.02 -13.76
C PRO A 52 -6.85 -2.56 -13.29
N GLY A 53 -5.63 -1.99 -13.13
CA GLY A 53 -5.42 -0.65 -12.57
C GLY A 53 -6.20 0.44 -13.29
N VAL A 54 -6.29 0.39 -14.62
CA VAL A 54 -7.06 1.35 -15.43
C VAL A 54 -8.55 1.32 -15.06
N ILE A 55 -9.14 0.12 -14.95
CA ILE A 55 -10.56 -0.05 -14.61
C ILE A 55 -10.82 0.47 -13.21
N LEU A 56 -9.93 0.15 -12.27
CA LEU A 56 -10.01 0.63 -10.90
C LEU A 56 -9.93 2.15 -10.84
N ALA A 57 -8.99 2.76 -11.56
CA ALA A 57 -8.83 4.21 -11.59
C ALA A 57 -10.06 4.93 -12.13
N ILE A 58 -10.65 4.45 -13.25
CA ILE A 58 -11.86 5.03 -13.85
C ILE A 58 -13.06 4.88 -12.90
N ALA A 59 -13.23 3.71 -12.28
CA ALA A 59 -14.32 3.50 -11.32
C ALA A 59 -14.18 4.42 -10.11
N PHE A 60 -12.96 4.55 -9.58
CA PHE A 60 -12.71 5.38 -8.40
C PHE A 60 -12.77 6.88 -8.69
N ILE A 61 -12.32 7.37 -9.82
CA ILE A 61 -12.45 8.81 -10.13
C ILE A 61 -13.93 9.25 -10.17
N THR A 62 -14.80 8.39 -10.71
CA THR A 62 -16.24 8.62 -10.74
C THR A 62 -16.85 8.59 -9.34
N PHE A 63 -16.48 7.58 -8.55
CA PHE A 63 -16.95 7.45 -7.16
C PHE A 63 -16.47 8.60 -6.27
N ILE A 64 -15.19 8.96 -6.35
CA ILE A 64 -14.59 10.06 -5.58
C ILE A 64 -15.22 11.40 -5.96
N ALA A 65 -15.46 11.64 -7.24
CA ALA A 65 -16.15 12.86 -7.69
C ALA A 65 -17.55 12.96 -7.10
N TRP A 66 -18.32 11.87 -7.17
CA TRP A 66 -19.65 11.81 -6.56
C TRP A 66 -19.60 12.01 -5.04
N PHE A 67 -18.63 11.38 -4.36
CA PHE A 67 -18.46 11.48 -2.91
C PHE A 67 -18.14 12.92 -2.47
N ASP A 68 -17.20 13.56 -3.16
CA ASP A 68 -16.84 14.95 -2.89
C ASP A 68 -18.02 15.90 -3.10
N ASP A 69 -18.79 15.73 -4.19
CA ASP A 69 -19.90 16.60 -4.53
C ASP A 69 -21.13 16.41 -3.63
N ASN A 70 -21.42 15.20 -3.16
CA ASN A 70 -22.62 14.90 -2.40
C ASN A 70 -22.39 14.82 -0.88
N ILE A 71 -21.27 14.28 -0.44
CA ILE A 71 -21.01 14.02 0.98
C ILE A 71 -20.14 15.11 1.59
N ILE A 72 -18.96 15.36 1.04
CA ILE A 72 -18.04 16.36 1.60
C ILE A 72 -18.65 17.76 1.56
N LYS A 73 -19.28 18.10 0.45
CA LYS A 73 -19.98 19.40 0.32
C LYS A 73 -21.15 19.56 1.30
N SER A 74 -21.89 18.49 1.60
CA SER A 74 -23.03 18.53 2.52
C SER A 74 -22.61 18.66 4.00
N LEU A 75 -21.42 18.14 4.36
CA LEU A 75 -20.91 18.20 5.73
C LEU A 75 -20.49 19.61 6.16
N GLY A 76 -20.31 20.56 5.24
CA GLY A 76 -20.10 22.00 5.53
C GLY A 76 -18.87 22.35 6.37
N PHE A 77 -18.13 21.36 6.88
CA PHE A 77 -17.02 21.51 7.82
C PHE A 77 -15.72 22.02 7.19
N LEU A 78 -15.59 21.89 5.87
CA LEU A 78 -14.38 22.25 5.16
C LEU A 78 -14.72 23.30 4.10
N SER A 79 -13.99 24.40 4.13
CA SER A 79 -13.97 25.40 3.05
C SER A 79 -13.51 24.81 1.71
N VAL A 80 -13.11 23.54 1.71
CA VAL A 80 -12.57 22.79 0.58
C VAL A 80 -13.74 22.12 -0.14
N LYS A 81 -14.00 22.56 -1.36
CA LYS A 81 -15.08 22.00 -2.19
C LYS A 81 -14.85 20.57 -2.65
N LYS A 82 -13.59 20.10 -2.71
CA LYS A 82 -13.18 18.77 -3.15
C LYS A 82 -12.00 18.29 -2.29
N LEU A 83 -12.16 17.16 -1.61
CA LEU A 83 -11.14 16.62 -0.71
C LEU A 83 -10.30 15.53 -1.37
N PHE A 84 -10.94 14.66 -2.14
CA PHE A 84 -10.30 13.46 -2.69
C PHE A 84 -9.91 13.62 -4.16
N ILE A 85 -10.76 14.21 -4.99
CA ILE A 85 -10.48 14.35 -6.42
C ILE A 85 -9.28 15.28 -6.66
N GLY A 86 -8.31 14.81 -7.42
CA GLY A 86 -7.08 15.56 -7.71
C GLY A 86 -6.20 15.80 -6.48
N SER A 87 -6.30 14.95 -5.47
CA SER A 87 -5.50 15.03 -4.25
C SER A 87 -4.67 13.76 -4.01
N ILE A 88 -3.62 13.88 -3.20
CA ILE A 88 -2.83 12.72 -2.75
C ILE A 88 -3.69 11.74 -1.94
N LEU A 89 -4.67 12.25 -1.17
CA LEU A 89 -5.57 11.39 -0.38
C LEU A 89 -6.40 10.47 -1.28
N GLY A 90 -6.95 10.99 -2.37
CA GLY A 90 -7.68 10.20 -3.35
C GLY A 90 -6.80 9.13 -4.00
N LEU A 91 -5.57 9.50 -4.38
CA LEU A 91 -4.62 8.57 -4.97
C LEU A 91 -4.24 7.45 -3.99
N VAL A 92 -3.92 7.79 -2.74
CA VAL A 92 -3.57 6.81 -1.68
C VAL A 92 -4.75 5.89 -1.36
N LEU A 93 -5.99 6.39 -1.40
CA LEU A 93 -7.19 5.57 -1.20
C LEU A 93 -7.31 4.49 -2.29
N VAL A 94 -7.07 4.83 -3.54
CA VAL A 94 -7.13 3.85 -4.63
C VAL A 94 -5.95 2.87 -4.56
N TYR A 95 -4.77 3.33 -4.17
CA TYR A 95 -3.64 2.45 -3.87
C TYR A 95 -3.93 1.51 -2.70
N PHE A 96 -4.63 2.00 -1.68
CA PHE A 96 -5.08 1.15 -0.58
C PHE A 96 -5.94 0.00 -1.09
N VAL A 97 -6.96 0.27 -1.89
CA VAL A 97 -7.82 -0.78 -2.46
C VAL A 97 -7.03 -1.73 -3.36
N ARG A 98 -6.11 -1.21 -4.17
CA ARG A 98 -5.30 -1.99 -5.09
C ARG A 98 -4.34 -2.94 -4.38
N PHE A 99 -3.57 -2.43 -3.43
CA PHE A 99 -2.44 -3.14 -2.83
C PHE A 99 -2.72 -3.73 -1.45
N TYR A 100 -3.93 -3.52 -0.89
CA TYR A 100 -4.29 -4.06 0.42
C TYR A 100 -4.16 -5.58 0.49
N SER A 101 -4.56 -6.28 -0.55
CA SER A 101 -4.41 -7.73 -0.67
C SER A 101 -2.97 -8.20 -0.45
N LEU A 102 -2.02 -7.51 -1.07
CA LEU A 102 -0.60 -7.83 -0.98
C LEU A 102 -0.09 -7.66 0.46
N ALA A 103 -0.42 -6.53 1.10
CA ALA A 103 -0.08 -6.25 2.48
C ALA A 103 -0.73 -7.24 3.45
N PHE A 104 -2.03 -7.47 3.29
CA PHE A 104 -2.81 -8.34 4.16
C PHE A 104 -2.32 -9.79 4.12
N ASN A 105 -2.16 -10.36 2.93
CA ASN A 105 -1.73 -11.75 2.77
C ASN A 105 -0.28 -11.95 3.22
N GLY A 106 0.60 -10.99 2.97
CA GLY A 106 1.97 -11.05 3.44
C GLY A 106 2.07 -11.03 4.97
N ILE A 107 1.30 -10.16 5.65
CA ILE A 107 1.25 -10.14 7.12
C ILE A 107 0.58 -11.41 7.66
N LYS A 108 -0.49 -11.89 7.02
CA LYS A 108 -1.15 -13.14 7.38
C LYS A 108 -0.18 -14.31 7.38
N SER A 109 0.62 -14.45 6.34
CA SER A 109 1.67 -15.47 6.25
C SER A 109 2.71 -15.36 7.38
N GLY A 110 3.06 -14.14 7.79
CA GLY A 110 3.88 -13.92 8.98
C GLY A 110 3.21 -14.40 10.27
N TYR A 111 1.91 -14.16 10.43
CA TYR A 111 1.13 -14.63 11.58
C TYR A 111 0.99 -16.16 11.65
N GLU A 112 0.94 -16.84 10.52
CA GLU A 112 0.87 -18.30 10.45
C GLU A 112 2.09 -18.99 11.07
N LYS A 113 3.23 -18.28 11.16
CA LYS A 113 4.44 -18.73 11.83
C LYS A 113 4.37 -18.62 13.37
N ILE A 114 3.41 -17.86 13.91
CA ILE A 114 3.24 -17.64 15.36
C ILE A 114 2.19 -18.59 15.91
N ASN A 115 2.61 -19.55 16.74
CA ASN A 115 1.69 -20.49 17.37
C ASN A 115 0.69 -19.76 18.28
N ILE A 116 -0.55 -20.24 18.37
CA ILE A 116 -1.61 -19.69 19.23
C ILE A 116 -1.22 -19.80 20.71
N SER A 117 -0.45 -20.81 21.10
CA SER A 117 0.04 -20.98 22.47
C SER A 117 0.87 -19.78 22.99
N VAL A 118 1.45 -18.98 22.09
CA VAL A 118 2.16 -17.73 22.44
C VAL A 118 1.17 -16.70 23.00
N ASP A 119 -0.02 -16.58 22.40
CA ASP A 119 -1.07 -15.68 22.89
C ASP A 119 -1.62 -16.15 24.25
N GLU A 120 -1.88 -17.46 24.38
CA GLU A 120 -2.37 -18.07 25.62
C GLU A 120 -1.37 -17.85 26.76
N SER A 121 -0.08 -18.07 26.50
CA SER A 121 0.98 -17.85 27.48
C SER A 121 1.08 -16.37 27.89
N ALA A 122 0.94 -15.45 26.94
CA ALA A 122 0.94 -14.01 27.22
C ALA A 122 -0.26 -13.61 28.12
N TYR A 123 -1.43 -14.15 27.84
CA TYR A 123 -2.62 -13.89 28.66
C TYR A 123 -2.50 -14.48 30.07
N LEU A 124 -1.90 -15.68 30.22
CA LEU A 124 -1.61 -16.26 31.53
C LEU A 124 -0.64 -15.40 32.36
N LEU A 125 0.30 -14.74 31.68
CA LEU A 125 1.22 -13.77 32.30
C LEU A 125 0.58 -12.38 32.57
N GLY A 126 -0.74 -12.24 32.33
CA GLY A 126 -1.48 -10.99 32.59
C GLY A 126 -1.32 -9.92 31.50
N PHE A 127 -0.85 -10.27 30.32
CA PHE A 127 -0.76 -9.31 29.23
C PHE A 127 -2.17 -9.03 28.66
N SER A 128 -2.49 -7.75 28.50
CA SER A 128 -3.71 -7.37 27.75
C SER A 128 -3.51 -7.61 26.24
N LYS A 129 -4.61 -7.70 25.49
CA LYS A 129 -4.59 -7.85 24.02
C LYS A 129 -3.66 -6.83 23.35
N ARG A 130 -3.76 -5.54 23.72
CA ARG A 130 -2.88 -4.47 23.19
C ARG A 130 -1.40 -4.70 23.51
N LYS A 131 -1.10 -5.14 24.73
CA LYS A 131 0.28 -5.40 25.18
C LYS A 131 0.87 -6.62 24.44
N THR A 132 0.07 -7.66 24.24
CA THR A 132 0.45 -8.83 23.43
C THR A 132 0.76 -8.43 21.98
N PHE A 133 -0.10 -7.61 21.37
CA PHE A 133 0.13 -7.10 20.02
C PHE A 133 1.45 -6.33 19.90
N MET A 134 1.64 -5.30 20.74
CA MET A 134 2.79 -4.40 20.60
C MET A 134 4.12 -5.06 21.02
N ASN A 135 4.12 -5.88 22.07
CA ASN A 135 5.35 -6.40 22.66
C ASN A 135 5.74 -7.81 22.15
N ILE A 136 4.79 -8.54 21.57
CA ILE A 136 5.04 -9.89 21.07
C ILE A 136 4.86 -9.94 19.55
N HIS A 137 3.65 -9.63 19.05
CA HIS A 137 3.37 -9.84 17.62
C HIS A 137 4.18 -8.90 16.73
N VAL A 138 4.20 -7.60 17.00
CA VAL A 138 4.95 -6.64 16.17
C VAL A 138 6.45 -6.98 16.08
N PRO A 139 7.15 -7.30 17.19
CA PRO A 139 8.54 -7.75 17.13
C PRO A 139 8.74 -9.07 16.37
N PHE A 140 7.85 -10.06 16.53
CA PHE A 140 7.91 -11.30 15.78
C PHE A 140 7.73 -11.10 14.28
N LEU A 141 6.83 -10.20 13.91
CA LEU A 141 6.51 -9.91 12.51
C LEU A 141 7.50 -8.98 11.82
N ARG A 142 8.47 -8.39 12.54
CA ARG A 142 9.36 -7.35 12.00
C ARG A 142 10.00 -7.72 10.67
N ASN A 143 10.43 -8.98 10.54
CA ASN A 143 11.08 -9.46 9.34
C ASN A 143 10.09 -9.57 8.18
N SER A 144 8.91 -10.15 8.41
CA SER A 144 7.83 -10.19 7.42
C SER A 144 7.37 -8.79 7.04
N LEU A 145 7.28 -7.87 8.01
CA LEU A 145 6.92 -6.48 7.74
C LEU A 145 7.92 -5.77 6.84
N LEU A 146 9.23 -5.93 7.09
CA LEU A 146 10.26 -5.35 6.23
C LEU A 146 10.16 -5.89 4.80
N PHE A 147 10.00 -7.19 4.64
CA PHE A 147 9.82 -7.82 3.33
C PHE A 147 8.59 -7.26 2.60
N ILE A 148 7.45 -7.15 3.29
CA ILE A 148 6.20 -6.66 2.71
C ILE A 148 6.31 -5.17 2.33
N VAL A 149 6.95 -4.35 3.16
CA VAL A 149 7.21 -2.93 2.84
C VAL A 149 8.00 -2.82 1.54
N ILE A 150 9.05 -3.60 1.37
CA ILE A 150 9.87 -3.60 0.16
C ILE A 150 9.03 -4.02 -1.06
N LEU A 151 8.25 -5.08 -0.92
CA LEU A 151 7.40 -5.60 -1.99
C LEU A 151 6.34 -4.58 -2.43
N ILE A 152 5.64 -3.97 -1.47
CA ILE A 152 4.64 -2.91 -1.74
C ILE A 152 5.31 -1.69 -2.37
N SER A 153 6.47 -1.29 -1.87
CA SER A 153 7.22 -0.16 -2.43
C SER A 153 7.57 -0.37 -3.89
N LEU A 154 7.98 -1.59 -4.25
CA LEU A 154 8.26 -1.97 -5.64
C LEU A 154 7.01 -1.87 -6.52
N GLU A 155 5.86 -2.35 -6.02
CA GLU A 155 4.59 -2.26 -6.75
C GLU A 155 4.16 -0.80 -6.97
N ILE A 156 4.28 0.05 -5.96
CA ILE A 156 3.90 1.47 -6.04
C ILE A 156 4.83 2.25 -6.99
N VAL A 157 6.14 2.02 -6.93
CA VAL A 157 7.12 2.70 -7.80
C VAL A 157 6.80 2.50 -9.28
N ARG A 158 6.36 1.31 -9.66
CA ARG A 158 6.05 0.95 -11.04
C ARG A 158 4.59 1.14 -11.43
N GLU A 159 3.73 1.55 -10.47
CA GLU A 159 2.30 1.74 -10.75
C GLU A 159 2.09 2.99 -11.61
N LEU A 160 1.63 2.77 -12.84
CA LEU A 160 1.42 3.81 -13.83
C LEU A 160 -0.06 4.19 -14.00
N PRO A 161 -0.99 3.26 -14.31
CA PRO A 161 -2.36 3.59 -14.69
C PRO A 161 -3.12 4.41 -13.65
N ILE A 162 -3.06 4.00 -12.39
CA ILE A 162 -3.78 4.69 -11.31
C ILE A 162 -3.15 6.06 -11.06
N THR A 163 -1.81 6.13 -11.04
CA THR A 163 -1.11 7.40 -10.83
C THR A 163 -1.40 8.38 -11.94
N LEU A 164 -1.34 7.94 -13.20
CA LEU A 164 -1.55 8.80 -14.35
C LEU A 164 -2.94 9.45 -14.37
N ILE A 165 -3.98 8.69 -13.96
CA ILE A 165 -5.38 9.12 -14.01
C ILE A 165 -5.75 9.96 -12.77
N LEU A 166 -5.23 9.64 -11.59
CA LEU A 166 -5.70 10.19 -10.31
C LEU A 166 -4.73 11.14 -9.63
N ARG A 167 -3.51 11.29 -10.15
CA ARG A 167 -2.51 12.17 -9.55
C ARG A 167 -2.99 13.62 -9.45
N PRO A 168 -2.56 14.35 -8.42
CA PRO A 168 -2.78 15.78 -8.36
C PRO A 168 -2.11 16.53 -9.51
N PHE A 169 -2.59 17.73 -9.78
CA PHE A 169 -1.93 18.61 -10.74
C PHE A 169 -0.48 18.91 -10.31
N ASN A 170 0.45 18.92 -11.25
CA ASN A 170 1.90 19.08 -11.03
C ASN A 170 2.56 17.99 -10.15
N PHE A 171 1.90 16.86 -9.96
CA PHE A 171 2.48 15.73 -9.24
C PHE A 171 2.91 14.64 -10.23
N GLU A 172 4.18 14.65 -10.59
CA GLU A 172 4.79 13.67 -11.48
C GLU A 172 5.64 12.67 -10.71
N THR A 173 5.61 11.41 -11.14
CA THR A 173 6.50 10.33 -10.69
C THR A 173 7.41 9.90 -11.82
N PHE A 174 8.43 9.10 -11.55
CA PHE A 174 9.26 8.54 -12.62
C PHE A 174 8.44 7.74 -13.64
N ALA A 175 7.45 6.96 -13.18
CA ALA A 175 6.60 6.17 -14.06
C ALA A 175 5.74 7.04 -14.99
N THR A 176 5.10 8.08 -14.45
CA THR A 176 4.25 8.97 -15.25
C THR A 176 5.06 9.79 -16.23
N THR A 177 6.21 10.33 -15.81
CA THR A 177 7.08 11.14 -16.69
C THR A 177 7.67 10.29 -17.82
N ALA A 178 8.16 9.09 -17.51
CA ALA A 178 8.67 8.17 -18.52
C ALA A 178 7.62 7.86 -19.60
N TYR A 179 6.39 7.55 -19.15
CA TYR A 179 5.28 7.24 -20.05
C TYR A 179 4.85 8.44 -20.90
N ILE A 180 4.67 9.61 -20.30
CA ILE A 180 4.24 10.83 -21.03
C ILE A 180 5.28 11.18 -22.09
N SER A 181 6.56 11.27 -21.72
CA SER A 181 7.64 11.59 -22.66
C SER A 181 7.72 10.57 -23.80
N ALA A 182 7.57 9.28 -23.50
CA ALA A 182 7.56 8.24 -24.53
C ALA A 182 6.33 8.33 -25.46
N SER A 183 5.16 8.67 -24.92
CA SER A 183 3.93 8.82 -25.72
C SER A 183 3.93 10.05 -26.62
N GLU A 184 4.75 11.02 -26.33
CA GLU A 184 4.99 12.24 -27.14
C GLU A 184 6.19 12.10 -28.11
N ASP A 185 6.71 10.88 -28.28
CA ASP A 185 7.90 10.57 -29.09
C ASP A 185 9.20 11.28 -28.61
N LEU A 186 9.22 11.76 -27.37
CA LEU A 186 10.38 12.38 -26.73
C LEU A 186 11.26 11.32 -26.06
N LEU A 187 11.84 10.41 -26.84
CA LEU A 187 12.58 9.25 -26.33
C LEU A 187 13.79 9.64 -25.47
N GLU A 188 14.49 10.72 -25.82
CA GLU A 188 15.63 11.21 -25.03
C GLU A 188 15.18 11.70 -23.64
N ALA A 189 14.01 12.38 -23.55
CA ALA A 189 13.45 12.83 -22.29
C ALA A 189 12.91 11.66 -21.45
N ALA A 190 12.38 10.61 -22.10
CA ALA A 190 11.90 9.40 -21.44
C ALA A 190 13.04 8.53 -20.88
N ALA A 191 14.23 8.59 -21.47
CA ALA A 191 15.35 7.71 -21.12
C ALA A 191 15.79 7.87 -19.65
N VAL A 192 15.93 9.10 -19.19
CA VAL A 192 16.40 9.39 -17.81
C VAL A 192 15.44 8.87 -16.75
N PRO A 193 14.12 9.22 -16.73
CA PRO A 193 13.19 8.68 -15.74
C PRO A 193 13.04 7.16 -15.84
N SER A 194 13.11 6.56 -17.04
CA SER A 194 13.10 5.10 -17.21
C SER A 194 14.30 4.43 -16.59
N LEU A 195 15.48 5.00 -16.74
CA LEU A 195 16.71 4.49 -16.12
C LEU A 195 16.63 4.52 -14.59
N PHE A 196 16.10 5.60 -14.01
CA PHE A 196 15.88 5.69 -12.56
C PHE A 196 14.85 4.65 -12.07
N LEU A 197 13.78 4.39 -12.83
CA LEU A 197 12.82 3.32 -12.50
C LEU A 197 13.52 1.96 -12.46
N ILE A 198 14.35 1.66 -13.46
CA ILE A 198 15.08 0.39 -13.51
C ILE A 198 16.03 0.27 -12.32
N LEU A 199 16.78 1.33 -12.00
CA LEU A 199 17.71 1.33 -10.86
C LEU A 199 16.99 1.13 -9.53
N ILE A 200 15.90 1.86 -9.29
CA ILE A 200 15.10 1.74 -8.06
C ILE A 200 14.48 0.33 -7.96
N ALA A 201 13.88 -0.16 -9.05
CA ALA A 201 13.29 -1.50 -9.07
C ALA A 201 14.34 -2.58 -8.83
N SER A 202 15.50 -2.48 -9.49
CA SER A 202 16.63 -3.41 -9.30
C SER A 202 17.14 -3.40 -7.87
N PHE A 203 17.24 -2.24 -7.23
CA PHE A 203 17.64 -2.10 -5.84
C PHE A 203 16.67 -2.83 -4.90
N PHE A 204 15.36 -2.65 -5.05
CA PHE A 204 14.36 -3.36 -4.27
C PHE A 204 14.39 -4.88 -4.51
N ILE A 205 14.56 -5.32 -5.76
CA ILE A 205 14.67 -6.75 -6.10
C ILE A 205 15.89 -7.39 -5.45
N ILE A 206 17.06 -6.71 -5.50
CA ILE A 206 18.29 -7.23 -4.87
C ILE A 206 18.13 -7.36 -3.35
N ILE A 207 17.52 -6.37 -2.69
CA ILE A 207 17.25 -6.44 -1.25
C ILE A 207 16.31 -7.60 -0.94
N THR A 208 15.22 -7.74 -1.69
CA THR A 208 14.22 -8.80 -1.52
C THR A 208 14.86 -10.18 -1.71
N SER A 209 15.67 -10.35 -2.76
CA SER A 209 16.38 -11.61 -3.02
C SER A 209 17.34 -12.00 -1.91
N LYS A 210 18.14 -11.06 -1.42
CA LYS A 210 19.05 -11.30 -0.29
C LYS A 210 18.29 -11.70 0.99
N TYR A 211 17.13 -11.10 1.20
CA TYR A 211 16.29 -11.38 2.35
C TYR A 211 15.71 -12.81 2.29
N ILE A 212 15.18 -13.22 1.14
CA ILE A 212 14.64 -14.58 0.92
C ILE A 212 15.74 -15.63 1.11
N LEU A 213 16.92 -15.41 0.53
CA LEU A 213 18.05 -16.35 0.65
C LEU A 213 18.52 -16.51 2.09
N ARG A 214 18.45 -15.48 2.90
CA ARG A 214 18.81 -15.55 4.33
C ARG A 214 17.77 -16.36 5.13
N GLU A 215 16.49 -16.16 4.88
CA GLU A 215 15.41 -16.89 5.58
C GLU A 215 15.36 -18.38 5.20
N SER A 216 15.87 -18.74 4.02
CA SER A 216 15.96 -20.16 3.59
C SER A 216 17.14 -20.92 4.19
N ASN A 217 18.12 -20.23 4.78
CA ASN A 217 19.31 -20.81 5.38
C ASN A 217 19.25 -20.88 6.93
N ASP A 218 18.27 -20.23 7.53
CA ASP A 218 17.95 -20.30 8.98
C ASP A 218 16.79 -21.28 9.21
#